data_441493a52176406fbbefc4fe23d1b6af
#
_entry.id   441493a52176406fbbefc4fe23d1b6af
#
_cell.length_a   1.000
_cell.length_b   1.000
_cell.length_c   1.000
_cell.angle_alpha   90.00
_cell.angle_beta   90.00
_cell.angle_gamma   90.00
#
_symmetry.space_group_name_H-M   'P 1'
#
loop_
_entity.id
_entity.type
_entity.pdbx_description
1 polymer ?
#
loop_
_entity_poly.entity_id
_entity_poly.type
_entity_poly.pdbx_seq_one_letter_code
_entity_poly.pdbx_strand_id
1 'polypeptide(L)'
;MNKNIFNTLILFLITVVSYSQVATDFSANDCGGTSHNLYSHLDDGHVVVICWVMPCGPCASGAEHAQNAVQSFDVTHPGLIKYYIVDDFANSDCNFLTAWNGSYQLFPDATFSNPSIDMNDYGGIGMPKVVVIGPDKQVYYNGKNNEITQSAIIDGINQSLQISTNLENNDINQGFSFFYDNQNKLIQFYDTKIINYEIFSSDGELVDFSNSSISEINVKYLSRGLYIIKYNSREKVFTRKFTVRN
;
A
#
# COMPACT_ATOMS: atom_id res chain seq x y z
N MET A 1 -59.04 16.17 27.66
CA MET A 1 -57.75 15.65 28.26
C MET A 1 -57.04 14.87 27.18
N ASN A 2 -56.17 15.58 26.44
CA ASN A 2 -55.36 14.95 25.36
C ASN A 2 -53.98 14.56 25.94
N LYS A 3 -53.71 13.28 25.99
CA LYS A 3 -52.38 12.74 26.33
C LYS A 3 -51.59 12.60 25.03
N ASN A 4 -50.66 13.50 24.80
CA ASN A 4 -49.63 13.37 23.78
C ASN A 4 -48.61 12.33 24.22
N ILE A 5 -48.60 11.15 23.60
CA ILE A 5 -47.56 10.13 23.76
C ILE A 5 -46.43 10.54 22.83
N PHE A 6 -45.35 11.06 23.43
CA PHE A 6 -44.10 11.38 22.74
C PHE A 6 -43.34 10.04 22.53
N ASN A 7 -43.40 9.52 21.32
CA ASN A 7 -42.70 8.28 20.95
C ASN A 7 -41.26 8.64 20.59
N THR A 8 -40.35 8.54 21.54
CA THR A 8 -38.90 8.79 21.32
C THR A 8 -38.32 7.54 20.66
N LEU A 9 -38.12 7.60 19.35
CA LEU A 9 -37.40 6.60 18.58
C LEU A 9 -35.87 6.74 18.87
N ILE A 10 -35.35 5.90 19.75
CA ILE A 10 -33.91 5.81 19.99
C ILE A 10 -33.28 5.09 18.79
N LEU A 11 -32.64 5.86 17.91
CA LEU A 11 -31.85 5.34 16.82
C LEU A 11 -30.53 4.79 17.37
N PHE A 12 -30.44 3.47 17.51
CA PHE A 12 -29.20 2.80 17.92
C PHE A 12 -28.22 2.82 16.73
N LEU A 13 -27.26 3.72 16.76
CA LEU A 13 -26.17 3.76 15.80
C LEU A 13 -25.22 2.60 16.11
N ILE A 14 -25.40 1.47 15.41
CA ILE A 14 -24.45 0.35 15.46
C ILE A 14 -23.24 0.78 14.64
N THR A 15 -22.17 1.20 15.34
CA THR A 15 -20.85 1.37 14.71
C THR A 15 -20.30 -0.01 14.39
N VAL A 16 -20.33 -0.40 13.13
CA VAL A 16 -19.66 -1.62 12.64
C VAL A 16 -18.16 -1.32 12.69
N VAL A 17 -17.47 -1.80 13.71
CA VAL A 17 -16.01 -1.79 13.73
C VAL A 17 -15.58 -2.90 12.77
N SER A 18 -15.16 -2.50 11.57
CA SER A 18 -14.54 -3.41 10.61
C SER A 18 -13.13 -3.71 11.12
N TYR A 19 -12.92 -4.91 11.66
CA TYR A 19 -11.57 -5.37 11.95
C TYR A 19 -10.91 -5.77 10.62
N SER A 20 -9.93 -5.02 10.18
CA SER A 20 -9.05 -5.43 9.10
C SER A 20 -8.18 -6.59 9.60
N GLN A 21 -7.97 -7.59 8.76
CA GLN A 21 -7.10 -8.73 9.08
C GLN A 21 -5.65 -8.27 9.03
N VAL A 22 -4.86 -8.61 10.07
CA VAL A 22 -3.40 -8.44 10.04
C VAL A 22 -2.80 -9.55 9.18
N ALA A 23 -1.87 -9.19 8.31
CA ALA A 23 -1.15 -10.16 7.48
C ALA A 23 -0.21 -11.05 8.33
N THR A 24 -0.08 -12.31 7.94
CA THR A 24 0.90 -13.23 8.52
C THR A 24 2.27 -12.97 7.89
N ASP A 25 3.30 -12.74 8.71
CA ASP A 25 4.67 -12.57 8.23
C ASP A 25 5.24 -13.89 7.70
N PHE A 26 6.10 -13.78 6.70
CA PHE A 26 6.90 -14.91 6.21
C PHE A 26 8.32 -14.48 5.84
N SER A 27 9.22 -15.46 5.86
CA SER A 27 10.55 -15.37 5.26
C SER A 27 10.75 -16.56 4.33
N ALA A 28 10.98 -16.30 3.05
CA ALA A 28 11.14 -17.32 2.04
C ALA A 28 12.12 -16.90 0.95
N ASN A 29 12.81 -17.89 0.35
CA ASN A 29 13.52 -17.64 -0.89
C ASN A 29 12.54 -17.80 -2.06
N ASP A 30 12.63 -16.89 -3.02
CA ASP A 30 11.91 -17.01 -4.28
C ASP A 30 12.54 -18.06 -5.19
N CYS A 31 11.91 -18.31 -6.33
CA CYS A 31 12.40 -19.25 -7.33
C CYS A 31 13.72 -18.83 -7.99
N GLY A 32 14.14 -17.59 -7.84
CA GLY A 32 15.45 -17.06 -8.24
C GLY A 32 16.54 -17.23 -7.17
N GLY A 33 16.16 -17.66 -5.95
CA GLY A 33 17.08 -17.82 -4.81
C GLY A 33 17.24 -16.55 -3.98
N THR A 34 16.50 -15.47 -4.27
CA THR A 34 16.51 -14.24 -3.48
C THR A 34 15.64 -14.41 -2.23
N SER A 35 16.17 -13.98 -1.08
CA SER A 35 15.43 -14.02 0.18
C SER A 35 14.52 -12.81 0.33
N HIS A 36 13.27 -13.06 0.70
CA HIS A 36 12.25 -12.05 0.97
C HIS A 36 11.68 -12.25 2.36
N ASN A 37 11.41 -11.13 3.06
CA ASN A 37 10.60 -11.12 4.26
C ASN A 37 9.46 -10.13 4.07
N LEU A 38 8.22 -10.55 4.29
CA LEU A 38 7.04 -9.72 4.05
C LEU A 38 7.07 -8.44 4.88
N TYR A 39 7.26 -8.58 6.20
CA TYR A 39 7.23 -7.41 7.08
C TYR A 39 8.34 -6.43 6.82
N SER A 40 9.53 -6.89 6.39
CA SER A 40 10.61 -5.99 5.98
C SER A 40 10.20 -5.12 4.78
N HIS A 41 9.51 -5.69 3.78
CA HIS A 41 9.00 -4.92 2.65
C HIS A 41 7.92 -3.92 3.08
N LEU A 42 7.01 -4.33 3.97
CA LEU A 42 5.95 -3.45 4.50
C LEU A 42 6.53 -2.32 5.36
N ASP A 43 7.52 -2.62 6.22
CA ASP A 43 8.21 -1.62 7.06
C ASP A 43 9.04 -0.64 6.20
N ASP A 44 9.49 -1.06 5.00
CA ASP A 44 10.08 -0.19 3.98
C ASP A 44 9.05 0.66 3.22
N GLY A 45 7.77 0.53 3.55
CA GLY A 45 6.67 1.31 2.99
C GLY A 45 6.05 0.74 1.72
N HIS A 46 6.42 -0.49 1.32
CA HIS A 46 5.83 -1.12 0.15
C HIS A 46 4.40 -1.63 0.43
N VAL A 47 3.57 -1.61 -0.59
CA VAL A 47 2.34 -2.40 -0.66
C VAL A 47 2.67 -3.72 -1.32
N VAL A 48 2.19 -4.84 -0.79
CA VAL A 48 2.45 -6.17 -1.36
C VAL A 48 1.15 -6.80 -1.84
N VAL A 49 1.13 -7.17 -3.12
CA VAL A 49 0.04 -7.91 -3.76
C VAL A 49 0.50 -9.35 -3.94
N ILE A 50 -0.17 -10.29 -3.27
CA ILE A 50 0.13 -11.72 -3.36
C ILE A 50 -0.98 -12.42 -4.12
N CYS A 51 -0.62 -13.17 -5.17
CA CYS A 51 -1.53 -13.98 -5.95
C CYS A 51 -1.15 -15.47 -5.82
N TRP A 52 -1.97 -16.25 -5.11
CA TRP A 52 -1.83 -17.70 -5.11
C TRP A 52 -2.48 -18.30 -6.34
N VAL A 53 -1.77 -19.19 -6.98
CA VAL A 53 -2.19 -19.87 -8.20
C VAL A 53 -1.94 -21.38 -8.10
N MET A 54 -2.84 -22.16 -8.63
CA MET A 54 -2.53 -23.48 -9.15
C MET A 54 -2.12 -23.25 -10.61
N PRO A 55 -0.88 -23.59 -11.04
CA PRO A 55 -0.38 -23.22 -12.37
C PRO A 55 -1.17 -23.84 -13.52
N CYS A 56 -2.36 -23.36 -13.76
CA CYS A 56 -3.29 -23.79 -14.81
C CYS A 56 -3.96 -22.59 -15.50
N GLY A 57 -4.67 -22.83 -16.61
CA GLY A 57 -5.30 -21.77 -17.40
C GLY A 57 -6.30 -20.88 -16.64
N PRO A 58 -7.24 -21.43 -15.85
CA PRO A 58 -8.20 -20.62 -15.11
C PRO A 58 -7.58 -19.65 -14.09
N CYS A 59 -6.41 -19.96 -13.53
CA CYS A 59 -5.72 -19.07 -12.59
C CYS A 59 -5.05 -17.88 -13.26
N ALA A 60 -4.73 -17.99 -14.56
CA ALA A 60 -4.05 -16.94 -15.31
C ALA A 60 -4.84 -15.62 -15.30
N SER A 61 -6.15 -15.66 -15.47
CA SER A 61 -6.99 -14.45 -15.48
C SER A 61 -6.90 -13.65 -14.18
N GLY A 62 -6.91 -14.33 -13.01
CA GLY A 62 -6.75 -13.65 -11.73
C GLY A 62 -5.35 -13.05 -11.54
N ALA A 63 -4.31 -13.76 -12.00
CA ALA A 63 -2.94 -13.27 -11.99
C ALA A 63 -2.74 -12.08 -12.93
N GLU A 64 -3.38 -12.09 -14.12
CA GLU A 64 -3.40 -10.96 -15.06
C GLU A 64 -4.11 -9.73 -14.45
N HIS A 65 -5.23 -9.91 -13.76
CA HIS A 65 -5.91 -8.82 -13.06
C HIS A 65 -5.02 -8.20 -11.98
N ALA A 66 -4.30 -9.03 -11.23
CA ALA A 66 -3.35 -8.54 -10.21
C ALA A 66 -2.20 -7.78 -10.85
N GLN A 67 -1.58 -8.32 -11.91
CA GLN A 67 -0.51 -7.64 -12.64
C GLN A 67 -0.96 -6.28 -13.20
N ASN A 68 -2.10 -6.26 -13.92
CA ASN A 68 -2.62 -5.04 -14.53
C ASN A 68 -2.97 -3.98 -13.47
N ALA A 69 -3.49 -4.41 -12.31
CA ALA A 69 -3.73 -3.51 -11.19
C ALA A 69 -2.43 -2.88 -10.69
N VAL A 70 -1.40 -3.69 -10.42
CA VAL A 70 -0.09 -3.20 -9.96
C VAL A 70 0.55 -2.26 -10.98
N GLN A 71 0.59 -2.65 -12.26
CA GLN A 71 1.17 -1.84 -13.34
C GLN A 71 0.48 -0.49 -13.53
N SER A 72 -0.80 -0.37 -13.17
CA SER A 72 -1.51 0.92 -13.23
C SER A 72 -0.92 1.98 -12.30
N PHE A 73 -0.10 1.58 -11.33
CA PHE A 73 0.60 2.47 -10.40
C PHE A 73 2.05 2.76 -10.76
N ASP A 74 2.61 2.13 -11.80
CA ASP A 74 4.05 2.26 -12.15
C ASP A 74 4.47 3.71 -12.42
N VAL A 75 3.58 4.53 -12.98
CA VAL A 75 3.85 5.95 -13.27
C VAL A 75 3.74 6.81 -12.02
N THR A 76 2.75 6.53 -11.16
CA THR A 76 2.45 7.37 -10.00
C THR A 76 3.20 6.94 -8.74
N HIS A 77 3.51 5.64 -8.61
CA HIS A 77 4.16 5.03 -7.46
C HIS A 77 5.22 4.02 -7.90
N PRO A 78 6.26 4.44 -8.63
CA PRO A 78 7.23 3.54 -9.25
C PRO A 78 7.93 2.67 -8.20
N GLY A 79 7.82 1.33 -8.35
CA GLY A 79 8.47 0.34 -7.49
C GLY A 79 7.92 0.22 -6.07
N LEU A 80 6.87 1.00 -5.73
CA LEU A 80 6.26 0.98 -4.39
C LEU A 80 5.38 -0.24 -4.16
N ILE A 81 4.75 -0.77 -5.22
CA ILE A 81 3.86 -1.90 -5.13
C ILE A 81 4.61 -3.16 -5.62
N LYS A 82 4.69 -4.17 -4.76
CA LYS A 82 5.31 -5.46 -5.09
C LYS A 82 4.25 -6.45 -5.49
N TYR A 83 4.51 -7.20 -6.55
CA TYR A 83 3.64 -8.26 -7.05
C TYR A 83 4.30 -9.63 -6.90
N TYR A 84 3.67 -10.52 -6.16
CA TYR A 84 4.16 -11.88 -5.90
C TYR A 84 3.20 -12.92 -6.45
N ILE A 85 3.74 -13.92 -7.14
CA ILE A 85 3.03 -15.14 -7.51
C ILE A 85 3.50 -16.27 -6.60
N VAL A 86 2.56 -16.98 -6.01
CA VAL A 86 2.81 -18.08 -5.06
C VAL A 86 2.07 -19.32 -5.53
N ASP A 87 2.75 -20.47 -5.54
CA ASP A 87 2.12 -21.77 -5.76
C ASP A 87 1.20 -22.11 -4.57
N ASP A 88 0.00 -22.59 -4.85
CA ASP A 88 -1.08 -22.73 -3.86
C ASP A 88 -0.73 -23.64 -2.68
N PHE A 89 -0.09 -24.78 -2.95
CA PHE A 89 0.31 -25.79 -1.95
C PHE A 89 1.81 -26.06 -1.94
N ALA A 90 2.61 -25.23 -2.60
CA ALA A 90 4.06 -25.42 -2.76
C ALA A 90 4.43 -26.81 -3.32
N ASN A 91 3.62 -27.33 -4.22
CA ASN A 91 3.78 -28.66 -4.83
C ASN A 91 4.22 -28.61 -6.30
N SER A 92 4.24 -27.43 -6.91
CA SER A 92 4.82 -27.16 -8.23
C SER A 92 6.30 -26.78 -8.08
N ASP A 93 7.17 -27.30 -8.94
CA ASP A 93 8.57 -26.86 -8.94
C ASP A 93 8.71 -25.43 -9.54
N CYS A 94 9.78 -24.75 -9.14
CA CYS A 94 10.06 -23.38 -9.55
C CYS A 94 10.23 -23.20 -11.07
N ASN A 95 10.78 -24.20 -11.77
CA ASN A 95 10.95 -24.13 -13.22
C ASN A 95 9.58 -24.15 -13.91
N PHE A 96 8.69 -25.03 -13.45
CA PHE A 96 7.34 -25.12 -13.97
C PHE A 96 6.55 -23.84 -13.73
N LEU A 97 6.60 -23.30 -12.52
CA LEU A 97 5.90 -22.06 -12.15
C LEU A 97 6.42 -20.84 -12.95
N THR A 98 7.75 -20.75 -13.12
CA THR A 98 8.37 -19.71 -13.93
C THR A 98 8.00 -19.83 -15.42
N ALA A 99 7.98 -21.06 -15.96
CA ALA A 99 7.53 -21.30 -17.34
C ALA A 99 6.04 -20.96 -17.53
N TRP A 100 5.20 -21.25 -16.53
CA TRP A 100 3.79 -20.86 -16.52
C TRP A 100 3.64 -19.32 -16.54
N ASN A 101 4.37 -18.60 -15.69
CA ASN A 101 4.41 -17.12 -15.72
C ASN A 101 4.75 -16.61 -17.13
N GLY A 102 5.79 -17.15 -17.75
CA GLY A 102 6.20 -16.77 -19.10
C GLY A 102 5.13 -17.05 -20.16
N SER A 103 4.40 -18.18 -20.05
CA SER A 103 3.33 -18.55 -20.99
C SER A 103 2.15 -17.57 -20.97
N TYR A 104 1.89 -16.94 -19.85
CA TYR A 104 0.82 -15.95 -19.67
C TYR A 104 1.32 -14.50 -19.60
N GLN A 105 2.60 -14.27 -19.90
CA GLN A 105 3.22 -12.93 -19.89
C GLN A 105 3.06 -12.23 -18.53
N LEU A 106 3.23 -12.99 -17.45
CA LEU A 106 3.21 -12.47 -16.08
C LEU A 106 4.64 -12.14 -15.64
N PHE A 107 4.81 -10.96 -15.06
CA PHE A 107 6.10 -10.41 -14.64
C PHE A 107 6.07 -10.03 -13.15
N PRO A 108 5.95 -10.99 -12.24
CA PRO A 108 5.99 -10.71 -10.80
C PRO A 108 7.38 -10.25 -10.34
N ASP A 109 7.43 -9.46 -9.28
CA ASP A 109 8.69 -9.11 -8.60
C ASP A 109 9.35 -10.34 -7.94
N ALA A 110 8.54 -11.32 -7.50
CA ALA A 110 9.01 -12.59 -6.98
C ALA A 110 7.98 -13.71 -7.22
N THR A 111 8.51 -14.93 -7.42
CA THR A 111 7.71 -16.15 -7.61
C THR A 111 8.12 -17.17 -6.56
N PHE A 112 7.15 -17.77 -5.86
CA PHE A 112 7.42 -18.68 -4.76
C PHE A 112 6.72 -20.02 -4.94
N SER A 113 7.44 -21.09 -4.63
CA SER A 113 6.90 -22.40 -4.30
C SER A 113 7.38 -22.76 -2.89
N ASN A 114 6.74 -22.18 -1.87
CA ASN A 114 7.18 -22.31 -0.49
C ASN A 114 5.98 -22.38 0.46
N PRO A 115 5.89 -23.44 1.30
CA PRO A 115 4.76 -23.67 2.19
C PRO A 115 4.65 -22.66 3.34
N SER A 116 5.66 -21.81 3.58
CA SER A 116 5.58 -20.74 4.58
C SER A 116 4.70 -19.57 4.15
N ILE A 117 4.27 -19.53 2.87
CA ILE A 117 3.38 -18.51 2.34
C ILE A 117 2.01 -19.14 2.12
N ASP A 118 1.28 -19.37 3.22
CA ASP A 118 0.05 -20.15 3.21
C ASP A 118 -1.18 -19.24 2.93
N MET A 119 -1.95 -19.57 1.89
CA MET A 119 -3.19 -18.86 1.60
C MET A 119 -4.25 -19.04 2.69
N ASN A 120 -4.18 -20.12 3.51
CA ASN A 120 -5.12 -20.36 4.60
C ASN A 120 -5.02 -19.29 5.70
N ASP A 121 -3.90 -18.61 5.83
CA ASP A 121 -3.74 -17.46 6.74
C ASP A 121 -4.69 -16.32 6.39
N TYR A 122 -5.17 -16.29 5.14
CA TYR A 122 -6.09 -15.27 4.63
C TYR A 122 -7.52 -15.82 4.42
N GLY A 123 -7.89 -16.87 5.17
CA GLY A 123 -9.21 -17.52 5.09
C GLY A 123 -9.32 -18.48 3.89
N GLY A 124 -10.31 -19.28 3.86
CA GLY A 124 -10.52 -20.47 3.04
C GLY A 124 -9.92 -20.53 1.63
N ILE A 125 -9.74 -21.76 1.17
CA ILE A 125 -9.17 -22.13 -0.13
C ILE A 125 -10.05 -21.62 -1.28
N GLY A 126 -9.43 -21.21 -2.36
CA GLY A 126 -10.06 -20.82 -3.62
C GLY A 126 -9.04 -20.24 -4.58
N MET A 127 -8.91 -20.84 -5.77
CA MET A 127 -7.91 -20.46 -6.77
C MET A 127 -8.55 -19.82 -8.00
N PRO A 128 -7.94 -18.74 -8.52
CA PRO A 128 -6.85 -17.96 -7.91
C PRO A 128 -7.31 -17.25 -6.64
N LYS A 129 -6.38 -16.84 -5.78
CA LYS A 129 -6.62 -15.99 -4.61
C LYS A 129 -5.66 -14.81 -4.63
N VAL A 130 -6.19 -13.61 -4.37
CA VAL A 130 -5.38 -12.38 -4.33
C VAL A 130 -5.63 -11.64 -3.03
N VAL A 131 -4.55 -11.20 -2.39
CA VAL A 131 -4.60 -10.28 -1.26
C VAL A 131 -3.77 -9.04 -1.56
N VAL A 132 -4.19 -7.90 -1.02
CA VAL A 132 -3.43 -6.65 -0.99
C VAL A 132 -3.11 -6.32 0.46
N ILE A 133 -1.84 -6.13 0.78
CA ILE A 133 -1.35 -5.87 2.12
C ILE A 133 -0.66 -4.52 2.13
N GLY A 134 -1.08 -3.65 3.05
CA GLY A 134 -0.51 -2.32 3.21
C GLY A 134 0.71 -2.27 4.14
N PRO A 135 1.45 -1.14 4.14
CA PRO A 135 2.62 -0.92 5.00
C PRO A 135 2.33 -1.04 6.50
N ASP A 136 1.08 -0.85 6.91
CA ASP A 136 0.59 -1.04 8.27
C ASP A 136 0.30 -2.51 8.63
N LYS A 137 0.65 -3.44 7.72
CA LYS A 137 0.45 -4.89 7.86
C LYS A 137 -1.03 -5.31 7.83
N GLN A 138 -1.94 -4.43 7.42
CA GLN A 138 -3.35 -4.75 7.27
C GLN A 138 -3.67 -5.26 5.86
N VAL A 139 -4.67 -6.14 5.76
CA VAL A 139 -5.18 -6.67 4.49
C VAL A 139 -6.31 -5.76 3.98
N TYR A 140 -6.11 -5.13 2.83
CA TYR A 140 -7.05 -4.20 2.21
C TYR A 140 -7.93 -4.82 1.14
N TYR A 141 -7.49 -5.94 0.59
CA TYR A 141 -8.24 -6.75 -0.35
C TYR A 141 -7.95 -8.22 -0.09
N ASN A 142 -8.98 -9.05 -0.17
CA ASN A 142 -8.88 -10.50 -0.03
C ASN A 142 -9.97 -11.14 -0.87
N GLY A 143 -9.66 -11.48 -2.12
CA GLY A 143 -10.59 -12.04 -3.09
C GLY A 143 -10.11 -13.39 -3.63
N LYS A 144 -11.07 -14.21 -4.07
CA LYS A 144 -10.81 -15.52 -4.68
C LYS A 144 -11.74 -15.79 -5.85
N ASN A 145 -11.30 -16.61 -6.78
CA ASN A 145 -12.09 -17.03 -7.95
C ASN A 145 -12.66 -15.81 -8.71
N ASN A 146 -13.97 -15.80 -8.93
CA ASN A 146 -14.67 -14.74 -9.68
C ASN A 146 -14.78 -13.40 -8.93
N GLU A 147 -14.40 -13.34 -7.67
CA GLU A 147 -14.34 -12.10 -6.89
C GLU A 147 -13.14 -11.22 -7.33
N ILE A 148 -12.13 -11.84 -7.97
CA ILE A 148 -10.93 -11.15 -8.40
C ILE A 148 -11.22 -10.32 -9.63
N THR A 149 -11.15 -8.99 -9.47
CA THR A 149 -11.22 -8.03 -10.56
C THR A 149 -10.10 -7.01 -10.43
N GLN A 150 -9.62 -6.49 -11.54
CA GLN A 150 -8.60 -5.45 -11.54
C GLN A 150 -9.03 -4.23 -10.70
N SER A 151 -10.29 -3.79 -10.82
CA SER A 151 -10.80 -2.63 -10.08
C SER A 151 -10.79 -2.85 -8.57
N ALA A 152 -11.21 -4.03 -8.09
CA ALA A 152 -11.23 -4.33 -6.65
C ALA A 152 -9.80 -4.37 -6.06
N ILE A 153 -8.81 -4.86 -6.82
CA ILE A 153 -7.40 -4.84 -6.42
C ILE A 153 -6.88 -3.40 -6.40
N ILE A 154 -7.20 -2.57 -7.41
CA ILE A 154 -6.84 -1.14 -7.45
C ILE A 154 -7.44 -0.42 -6.24
N ASP A 155 -8.70 -0.68 -5.88
CA ASP A 155 -9.33 -0.08 -4.70
C ASP A 155 -8.60 -0.49 -3.41
N GLY A 156 -8.21 -1.75 -3.28
CA GLY A 156 -7.40 -2.23 -2.15
C GLY A 156 -6.03 -1.55 -2.07
N ILE A 157 -5.33 -1.39 -3.21
CA ILE A 157 -4.06 -0.68 -3.27
C ILE A 157 -4.24 0.79 -2.88
N ASN A 158 -5.25 1.47 -3.43
CA ASN A 158 -5.53 2.87 -3.09
C ASN A 158 -5.83 3.05 -1.59
N GLN A 159 -6.61 2.16 -0.99
CA GLN A 159 -6.91 2.21 0.44
C GLN A 159 -5.63 2.02 1.27
N SER A 160 -4.76 1.06 0.91
CA SER A 160 -3.50 0.82 1.60
C SER A 160 -2.53 2.00 1.52
N LEU A 161 -2.51 2.70 0.38
CA LEU A 161 -1.70 3.90 0.18
C LEU A 161 -2.22 5.10 0.98
N GLN A 162 -3.55 5.23 1.14
CA GLN A 162 -4.16 6.32 1.92
C GLN A 162 -3.82 6.22 3.41
N ILE A 163 -3.65 5.02 3.97
CA ILE A 163 -3.29 4.85 5.38
C ILE A 163 -1.82 5.18 5.65
N SER A 164 -0.94 4.95 4.69
CA SER A 164 0.45 5.44 4.79
C SER A 164 0.52 6.96 4.97
N THR A 165 -0.52 7.68 4.52
CA THR A 165 -0.68 9.12 4.77
C THR A 165 -1.47 9.44 6.03
N ASN A 166 -2.23 8.48 6.61
CA ASN A 166 -3.18 8.72 7.71
C ASN A 166 -2.64 8.36 9.10
N LEU A 167 -1.49 7.70 9.23
CA LEU A 167 -0.88 7.45 10.55
C LEU A 167 -0.46 8.75 11.28
N GLU A 168 -0.67 9.91 10.67
CA GLU A 168 -0.32 11.21 11.24
C GLU A 168 -1.43 12.26 11.26
N ASN A 169 -2.69 11.98 10.87
CA ASN A 169 -3.72 13.04 10.91
C ASN A 169 -5.13 12.56 11.23
N ASN A 170 -5.62 12.97 12.41
CA ASN A 170 -7.03 13.07 12.75
C ASN A 170 -7.73 14.28 12.07
N ASP A 171 -7.39 14.60 10.82
CA ASP A 171 -8.07 15.63 10.04
C ASP A 171 -8.47 15.09 8.65
N ILE A 172 -9.43 14.15 8.67
CA ILE A 172 -10.12 13.67 7.48
C ILE A 172 -11.09 14.78 7.04
N ASN A 173 -10.65 15.67 6.18
CA ASN A 173 -11.49 16.41 5.23
C ASN A 173 -10.76 17.61 4.60
N GLN A 174 -9.70 17.39 3.83
CA GLN A 174 -9.34 18.30 2.73
C GLN A 174 -8.11 17.75 1.98
N GLY A 175 -8.31 17.40 0.72
CA GLY A 175 -7.31 16.87 -0.19
C GLY A 175 -6.11 17.81 -0.40
N PHE A 176 -5.05 17.53 0.34
CA PHE A 176 -3.73 18.12 0.11
C PHE A 176 -2.76 16.99 -0.10
N SER A 177 -2.31 16.81 -1.31
CA SER A 177 -1.35 15.77 -1.65
C SER A 177 0.06 16.30 -1.41
N PHE A 178 0.71 15.77 -0.37
CA PHE A 178 2.14 15.88 -0.17
C PHE A 178 2.79 14.64 -0.79
N PHE A 179 3.75 14.84 -1.67
CA PHE A 179 4.51 13.76 -2.30
C PHE A 179 6.02 14.03 -2.18
N TYR A 180 6.78 13.04 -1.72
CA TYR A 180 8.23 13.09 -1.73
C TYR A 180 8.80 12.14 -2.78
N ASP A 181 9.38 12.70 -3.84
CA ASP A 181 10.10 11.96 -4.86
C ASP A 181 11.55 11.72 -4.41
N ASN A 182 11.82 10.49 -3.97
CA ASN A 182 13.15 10.12 -3.49
C ASN A 182 14.21 10.08 -4.61
N GLN A 183 13.84 9.85 -5.88
CA GLN A 183 14.79 9.80 -6.99
C GLN A 183 15.27 11.20 -7.36
N ASN A 184 14.34 12.14 -7.47
CA ASN A 184 14.64 13.54 -7.81
C ASN A 184 14.95 14.40 -6.58
N LYS A 185 14.73 13.87 -5.36
CA LYS A 185 14.86 14.60 -4.09
C LYS A 185 14.01 15.86 -4.06
N LEU A 186 12.73 15.69 -4.46
CA LEU A 186 11.75 16.76 -4.56
C LEU A 186 10.56 16.48 -3.63
N ILE A 187 10.11 17.49 -2.91
CA ILE A 187 8.81 17.50 -2.24
C ILE A 187 7.87 18.30 -3.11
N GLN A 188 6.74 17.71 -3.47
CA GLN A 188 5.72 18.33 -4.33
C GLN A 188 4.38 18.42 -3.61
N PHE A 189 3.65 19.52 -3.86
CA PHE A 189 2.33 19.78 -3.33
C PHE A 189 1.35 19.89 -4.50
N TYR A 190 0.40 18.94 -4.57
CA TYR A 190 -0.64 18.94 -5.59
C TYR A 190 -1.87 19.70 -5.10
N ASP A 191 -2.52 20.40 -6.02
CA ASP A 191 -3.74 21.19 -5.82
C ASP A 191 -3.62 22.38 -4.86
N THR A 192 -2.41 22.73 -4.39
CA THR A 192 -2.22 23.91 -3.56
C THR A 192 -0.80 24.42 -3.61
N LYS A 193 -0.65 25.73 -3.33
CA LYS A 193 0.65 26.32 -2.99
C LYS A 193 0.75 26.44 -1.48
N ILE A 194 1.88 26.07 -0.92
CA ILE A 194 2.16 26.32 0.49
C ILE A 194 2.64 27.78 0.66
N ILE A 195 2.34 28.37 1.81
CA ILE A 195 2.69 29.77 2.12
C ILE A 195 4.10 29.84 2.68
N ASN A 196 4.45 28.89 3.56
CA ASN A 196 5.77 28.75 4.17
C ASN A 196 6.00 27.29 4.59
N TYR A 197 7.27 26.95 4.87
CA TYR A 197 7.61 25.67 5.46
C TYR A 197 8.84 25.75 6.36
N GLU A 198 8.97 24.76 7.22
CA GLU A 198 10.13 24.45 8.06
C GLU A 198 10.44 22.96 7.95
N ILE A 199 11.71 22.59 7.73
CA ILE A 199 12.17 21.19 7.72
C ILE A 199 13.08 20.98 8.92
N PHE A 200 12.78 19.94 9.67
CA PHE A 200 13.55 19.54 10.86
C PHE A 200 14.19 18.16 10.62
N SER A 201 15.40 17.96 11.16
CA SER A 201 16.00 16.64 11.30
C SER A 201 15.29 15.81 12.37
N SER A 202 15.63 14.53 12.46
CA SER A 202 15.03 13.61 13.45
C SER A 202 15.29 13.96 14.91
N ASP A 203 16.34 14.73 15.18
CA ASP A 203 16.73 15.27 16.49
C ASP A 203 16.15 16.65 16.78
N GLY A 204 15.31 17.18 15.86
CA GLY A 204 14.58 18.43 16.03
C GLY A 204 15.35 19.69 15.61
N GLU A 205 16.50 19.57 14.96
CA GLU A 205 17.25 20.70 14.41
C GLU A 205 16.56 21.22 13.15
N LEU A 206 16.37 22.55 13.05
CA LEU A 206 15.85 23.20 11.84
C LEU A 206 16.94 23.17 10.75
N VAL A 207 16.68 22.47 9.65
CA VAL A 207 17.65 22.28 8.56
C VAL A 207 17.32 23.10 7.32
N ASP A 208 16.05 23.50 7.16
CA ASP A 208 15.63 24.37 6.05
C ASP A 208 14.30 25.06 6.36
N PHE A 209 14.09 26.24 5.76
CA PHE A 209 12.81 26.96 5.85
C PHE A 209 12.61 27.94 4.69
N SER A 210 11.37 28.27 4.41
CA SER A 210 11.01 29.36 3.50
C SER A 210 9.73 30.04 3.95
N ASN A 211 9.66 31.36 3.76
CA ASN A 211 8.45 32.17 3.96
C ASN A 211 7.83 32.62 2.62
N SER A 212 8.18 31.95 1.53
CA SER A 212 7.66 32.22 0.18
C SER A 212 6.69 31.16 -0.27
N SER A 213 5.66 31.56 -1.01
CA SER A 213 4.69 30.62 -1.58
C SER A 213 5.32 29.77 -2.66
N ILE A 214 5.33 28.44 -2.46
CA ILE A 214 5.95 27.46 -3.37
C ILE A 214 5.05 26.24 -3.55
N SER A 215 5.26 25.51 -4.64
CA SER A 215 4.60 24.24 -4.95
C SER A 215 5.55 23.05 -4.94
N GLU A 216 6.86 23.33 -4.82
CA GLU A 216 7.91 22.30 -4.88
C GLU A 216 9.11 22.73 -4.03
N ILE A 217 9.73 21.78 -3.33
CA ILE A 217 10.95 21.99 -2.51
C ILE A 217 12.02 21.02 -2.99
N ASN A 218 13.18 21.53 -3.39
CA ASN A 218 14.34 20.70 -3.72
C ASN A 218 15.14 20.42 -2.45
N VAL A 219 15.25 19.13 -2.10
CA VAL A 219 15.94 18.66 -0.89
C VAL A 219 17.18 17.81 -1.19
N LYS A 220 17.82 18.01 -2.38
CA LYS A 220 19.03 17.28 -2.79
C LYS A 220 20.21 17.47 -1.84
N TYR A 221 20.24 18.58 -1.11
CA TYR A 221 21.29 18.91 -0.13
C TYR A 221 21.15 18.16 1.19
N LEU A 222 19.97 17.54 1.47
CA LEU A 222 19.78 16.78 2.70
C LEU A 222 20.50 15.43 2.64
N SER A 223 21.17 15.10 3.72
CA SER A 223 21.80 13.80 3.94
C SER A 223 20.75 12.70 4.09
N ARG A 224 21.15 11.44 3.93
CA ARG A 224 20.29 10.30 4.24
C ARG A 224 19.78 10.39 5.69
N GLY A 225 18.48 10.31 5.88
CA GLY A 225 17.88 10.43 7.20
C GLY A 225 16.36 10.60 7.18
N LEU A 226 15.76 10.56 8.37
CA LEU A 226 14.37 10.91 8.61
C LEU A 226 14.26 12.42 8.86
N TYR A 227 13.30 13.05 8.20
CA TYR A 227 13.01 14.48 8.33
C TYR A 227 11.53 14.71 8.58
N ILE A 228 11.23 15.81 9.25
CA ILE A 228 9.87 16.30 9.49
C ILE A 228 9.74 17.64 8.80
N ILE A 229 8.74 17.79 7.93
CA ILE A 229 8.37 19.07 7.35
C ILE A 229 7.08 19.58 8.01
N LYS A 230 7.10 20.84 8.44
CA LYS A 230 5.93 21.58 8.87
C LYS A 230 5.67 22.68 7.86
N TYR A 231 4.44 22.80 7.35
CA TYR A 231 4.10 23.82 6.34
C TYR A 231 2.70 24.35 6.53
N ASN A 232 2.48 25.57 6.04
CA ASN A 232 1.19 26.24 6.08
C ASN A 232 0.56 26.28 4.69
N SER A 233 -0.71 25.88 4.61
CA SER A 233 -1.54 26.01 3.42
C SER A 233 -2.97 26.35 3.82
N ARG A 234 -3.58 27.33 3.14
CA ARG A 234 -4.98 27.76 3.36
C ARG A 234 -5.33 27.96 4.85
N GLU A 235 -4.50 28.68 5.58
CA GLU A 235 -4.67 28.98 7.02
C GLU A 235 -4.55 27.77 7.98
N LYS A 236 -4.10 26.62 7.48
CA LYS A 236 -3.84 25.44 8.31
C LYS A 236 -2.37 25.09 8.31
N VAL A 237 -1.92 24.54 9.44
CA VAL A 237 -0.57 24.00 9.64
C VAL A 237 -0.62 22.48 9.44
N PHE A 238 0.27 21.99 8.63
CA PHE A 238 0.44 20.56 8.37
C PHE A 238 1.83 20.12 8.78
N THR A 239 1.95 18.89 9.24
CA THR A 239 3.23 18.25 9.56
C THR A 239 3.30 16.92 8.84
N ARG A 240 4.44 16.62 8.19
CA ARG A 240 4.68 15.36 7.48
C ARG A 240 6.08 14.86 7.74
N LYS A 241 6.26 13.54 7.71
CA LYS A 241 7.58 12.91 7.73
C LYS A 241 7.98 12.46 6.33
N PHE A 242 9.24 12.51 6.01
CA PHE A 242 9.81 11.92 4.81
C PHE A 242 11.22 11.39 5.09
N THR A 243 11.62 10.39 4.33
CA THR A 243 12.94 9.77 4.49
C THR A 243 13.77 9.99 3.22
N VAL A 244 14.92 10.65 3.37
CA VAL A 244 15.91 10.78 2.29
C VAL A 244 16.71 9.49 2.25
N ARG A 245 16.68 8.79 1.11
CA ARG A 245 17.45 7.57 0.84
C ARG A 245 18.53 7.85 -0.20
N ASN A 246 19.54 7.03 -0.26
CA ASN A 246 20.58 7.11 -1.30
C ASN A 246 20.05 6.72 -2.66
#